data_1b624e1eb63a6c9583ed2ad8d702efae
#
_entry.id   1b624e1eb63a6c9583ed2ad8d702efae
#
_cell.length_a   1.000
_cell.length_b   1.000
_cell.length_c   1.000
_cell.angle_alpha   90.00
_cell.angle_beta   90.00
_cell.angle_gamma   90.00
#
_symmetry.space_group_name_H-M   'P 1'
#
loop_
_entity.id
_entity.type
_entity.pdbx_description
1 polymer ?
#
loop_
_entity_poly.entity_id
_entity_poly.type
_entity_poly.pdbx_seq_one_letter_code
_entity_poly.pdbx_strand_id
1 'polypeptide(L)'
;MLSIGFEDVSSYINSGNLFFSSLENHESCITKIKNLLETNYDFTIPFALITKEEYLEEKAELSDWWKEDMVRKDVLFFSCNFNKSSILDFIDNVTFYNEVVYVGRNAVFWGKYDESEYLKTTYHKKLIKQDFYKKITIRNSNTFEKIAKILEEN
;
A
#
# COMPACT_ATOMS: atom_id res chain seq x y z
N MET A 1 11.66 10.44 -12.63
CA MET A 1 12.14 10.63 -11.25
C MET A 1 13.51 11.31 -11.17
N LEU A 2 14.48 10.89 -11.95
CA LEU A 2 15.78 11.58 -12.01
C LEU A 2 15.64 13.03 -12.47
N SER A 3 14.68 13.32 -13.34
CA SER A 3 14.44 14.67 -13.86
C SER A 3 14.03 15.67 -12.79
N ILE A 4 13.60 15.22 -11.61
CA ILE A 4 13.22 16.10 -10.50
C ILE A 4 14.20 16.05 -9.34
N GLY A 5 15.43 15.55 -9.61
CA GLY A 5 16.53 15.60 -8.66
C GLY A 5 16.66 14.46 -7.68
N PHE A 6 15.95 13.37 -7.88
CA PHE A 6 16.09 12.19 -7.03
C PHE A 6 17.26 11.34 -7.50
N GLU A 7 17.92 10.68 -6.55
CA GLU A 7 19.10 9.86 -6.80
C GLU A 7 18.79 8.37 -6.59
N ASP A 8 19.65 7.51 -7.11
CA ASP A 8 19.58 6.05 -6.94
C ASP A 8 18.21 5.49 -7.35
N VAL A 9 17.63 6.03 -8.42
CA VAL A 9 16.29 5.62 -8.86
C VAL A 9 16.35 4.23 -9.49
N SER A 10 15.50 3.33 -8.96
CA SER A 10 15.32 2.00 -9.51
C SER A 10 13.86 1.57 -9.38
N SER A 11 13.47 0.50 -10.06
CA SER A 11 12.10 0.01 -10.01
C SER A 11 12.08 -1.49 -9.76
N TYR A 12 10.96 -1.95 -9.21
CA TYR A 12 10.66 -3.36 -9.05
C TYR A 12 9.26 -3.63 -9.59
N ILE A 13 9.16 -4.53 -10.56
CA ILE A 13 7.96 -4.86 -11.32
C ILE A 13 7.48 -3.65 -12.16
N ASN A 14 6.97 -3.90 -13.33
CA ASN A 14 6.52 -2.86 -14.29
C ASN A 14 5.35 -2.02 -13.81
N SER A 15 4.70 -2.39 -12.72
CA SER A 15 3.46 -1.77 -12.23
C SER A 15 3.66 -0.68 -11.17
N GLY A 16 4.82 0.00 -11.19
CA GLY A 16 4.91 1.24 -10.44
C GLY A 16 5.44 1.16 -9.01
N ASN A 17 6.40 0.29 -8.75
CA ASN A 17 7.15 0.30 -7.50
C ASN A 17 8.50 0.95 -7.76
N LEU A 18 8.69 2.16 -7.23
CA LEU A 18 9.92 2.92 -7.45
C LEU A 18 10.67 3.14 -6.14
N PHE A 19 11.99 3.03 -6.22
CA PHE A 19 12.90 3.33 -5.12
C PHE A 19 13.77 4.49 -5.52
N PHE A 20 14.04 5.39 -4.57
CA PHE A 20 14.95 6.50 -4.82
C PHE A 20 15.51 7.02 -3.50
N SER A 21 16.58 7.82 -3.59
CA SER A 21 17.16 8.53 -2.47
C SER A 21 16.98 10.02 -2.67
N SER A 22 16.75 10.74 -1.57
CA SER A 22 16.65 12.20 -1.61
C SER A 22 17.09 12.78 -0.28
N LEU A 23 17.72 13.96 -0.34
CA LEU A 23 18.06 14.74 0.84
C LEU A 23 16.89 15.64 1.28
N GLU A 24 15.85 15.72 0.47
CA GLU A 24 14.68 16.55 0.77
C GLU A 24 13.75 15.82 1.74
N ASN A 25 12.93 16.59 2.46
CA ASN A 25 11.97 15.99 3.39
C ASN A 25 10.82 15.32 2.66
N HIS A 26 10.03 14.57 3.41
CA HIS A 26 8.90 13.79 2.88
C HIS A 26 7.89 14.66 2.12
N GLU A 27 7.52 15.80 2.69
CA GLU A 27 6.56 16.72 2.08
C GLU A 27 7.03 17.27 0.74
N SER A 28 8.32 17.63 0.65
CA SER A 28 8.90 18.12 -0.57
C SER A 28 8.92 17.04 -1.66
N CYS A 29 9.24 15.81 -1.29
CA CYS A 29 9.21 14.69 -2.21
C CYS A 29 7.79 14.43 -2.74
N ILE A 30 6.79 14.47 -1.87
CA ILE A 30 5.38 14.30 -2.26
C ILE A 30 4.99 15.37 -3.29
N THR A 31 5.32 16.62 -3.01
CA THR A 31 4.99 17.74 -3.91
C THR A 31 5.61 17.54 -5.29
N LYS A 32 6.87 17.15 -5.34
CA LYS A 32 7.57 16.92 -6.61
C LYS A 32 6.98 15.79 -7.42
N ILE A 33 6.66 14.68 -6.76
CA ILE A 33 6.05 13.52 -7.42
C ILE A 33 4.67 13.88 -7.95
N LYS A 34 3.87 14.55 -7.13
CA LYS A 34 2.52 14.99 -7.50
C LYS A 34 2.57 15.88 -8.74
N ASN A 35 3.46 16.86 -8.74
CA ASN A 35 3.61 17.77 -9.88
C ASN A 35 4.05 17.03 -11.14
N LEU A 36 4.97 16.08 -11.02
CA LEU A 36 5.43 15.28 -12.14
C LEU A 36 4.28 14.47 -12.76
N LEU A 37 3.47 13.84 -11.93
CA LEU A 37 2.34 13.04 -12.39
C LEU A 37 1.26 13.93 -13.04
N GLU A 38 0.94 15.08 -12.43
CA GLU A 38 -0.05 16.00 -12.97
C GLU A 38 0.38 16.61 -14.31
N THR A 39 1.69 16.80 -14.51
CA THR A 39 2.22 17.34 -15.76
C THR A 39 2.16 16.33 -16.90
N ASN A 40 2.30 15.04 -16.62
CA ASN A 40 2.44 14.00 -17.63
C ASN A 40 1.16 13.19 -17.88
N TYR A 41 0.14 13.33 -17.06
CA TYR A 41 -1.10 12.56 -17.17
C TYR A 41 -2.33 13.46 -17.02
N ASP A 42 -3.37 13.17 -17.78
CA ASP A 42 -4.63 13.93 -17.75
C ASP A 42 -5.56 13.54 -16.60
N PHE A 43 -5.18 12.51 -15.84
CA PHE A 43 -6.00 12.00 -14.74
C PHE A 43 -5.18 11.89 -13.47
N THR A 44 -5.85 11.88 -12.32
CA THR A 44 -5.19 11.76 -11.02
C THR A 44 -4.70 10.33 -10.81
N ILE A 45 -3.41 10.20 -10.48
CA ILE A 45 -2.80 8.91 -10.14
C ILE A 45 -2.52 8.89 -8.66
N PRO A 46 -3.20 8.03 -7.88
CA PRO A 46 -2.88 7.90 -6.46
C PRO A 46 -1.54 7.21 -6.26
N PHE A 47 -0.76 7.66 -5.30
CA PHE A 47 0.52 7.05 -4.95
C PHE A 47 0.74 7.12 -3.46
N ALA A 48 1.51 6.18 -2.93
CA ALA A 48 1.96 6.19 -1.54
C ALA A 48 3.47 6.39 -1.52
N LEU A 49 3.95 7.23 -0.61
CA LEU A 49 5.38 7.45 -0.40
C LEU A 49 5.73 7.06 1.02
N ILE A 50 6.61 6.08 1.15
CA ILE A 50 6.99 5.52 2.45
C ILE A 50 8.50 5.46 2.55
N THR A 51 9.06 5.90 3.69
CA THR A 51 10.50 5.79 3.91
C THR A 51 10.88 4.33 4.16
N LYS A 52 12.17 4.02 3.93
CA LYS A 52 12.71 2.70 4.23
C LYS A 52 12.45 2.30 5.70
N GLU A 53 12.70 3.23 6.60
CA GLU A 53 12.52 3.01 8.04
C GLU A 53 11.07 2.70 8.38
N GLU A 54 10.13 3.51 7.85
CA GLU A 54 8.71 3.29 8.08
C GLU A 54 8.23 1.94 7.54
N TYR A 55 8.72 1.58 6.36
CA TYR A 55 8.33 0.31 5.72
C TYR A 55 8.80 -0.89 6.54
N LEU A 56 10.06 -0.88 6.98
CA LEU A 56 10.63 -1.97 7.76
C LEU A 56 10.03 -2.06 9.17
N GLU A 57 9.71 -0.92 9.78
CA GLU A 57 9.00 -0.90 11.06
C GLU A 57 7.60 -1.50 10.93
N GLU A 58 6.88 -1.15 9.85
CA GLU A 58 5.55 -1.69 9.57
C GLU A 58 5.60 -3.21 9.44
N LYS A 59 6.58 -3.73 8.71
CA LYS A 59 6.78 -5.17 8.57
C LYS A 59 7.07 -5.83 9.91
N ALA A 60 7.88 -5.21 10.75
CA ALA A 60 8.25 -5.76 12.05
C ALA A 60 7.08 -5.82 13.03
N GLU A 61 6.10 -4.94 12.88
CA GLU A 61 4.93 -4.85 13.75
C GLU A 61 3.75 -5.71 13.30
N LEU A 62 3.88 -6.45 12.18
CA LEU A 62 2.79 -7.26 11.65
C LEU A 62 2.38 -8.37 12.61
N SER A 63 1.08 -8.64 12.63
CA SER A 63 0.50 -9.73 13.42
C SER A 63 0.98 -11.09 12.94
N ASP A 64 0.95 -12.09 13.83
CA ASP A 64 1.45 -13.44 13.53
C ASP A 64 0.75 -14.08 12.32
N TRP A 65 -0.53 -13.78 12.11
CA TRP A 65 -1.27 -14.36 10.99
C TRP A 65 -0.69 -14.01 9.62
N TRP A 66 0.07 -12.93 9.54
CA TRP A 66 0.71 -12.53 8.28
C TRP A 66 1.66 -13.60 7.75
N LYS A 67 2.22 -14.42 8.64
CA LYS A 67 3.12 -15.52 8.28
C LYS A 67 2.40 -16.82 7.98
N GLU A 68 1.10 -16.89 8.23
CA GLU A 68 0.31 -18.09 7.94
C GLU A 68 0.03 -18.22 6.45
N ASP A 69 -0.17 -19.46 6.00
CA ASP A 69 -0.59 -19.71 4.64
C ASP A 69 -2.04 -19.33 4.45
N MET A 70 -2.28 -18.44 3.51
CA MET A 70 -3.61 -17.97 3.15
C MET A 70 -3.72 -17.90 1.65
N VAL A 71 -4.93 -18.03 1.13
CA VAL A 71 -5.15 -17.99 -0.32
C VAL A 71 -4.77 -16.62 -0.88
N ARG A 72 -5.06 -15.54 -0.14
CA ARG A 72 -4.69 -14.18 -0.52
C ARG A 72 -4.33 -13.36 0.70
N LYS A 73 -3.25 -12.61 0.58
CA LYS A 73 -2.88 -11.57 1.56
C LYS A 73 -2.50 -10.32 0.78
N ASP A 74 -3.20 -9.24 1.05
CA ASP A 74 -3.00 -7.98 0.36
C ASP A 74 -2.64 -6.85 1.33
N VAL A 75 -1.88 -5.90 0.84
CA VAL A 75 -1.50 -4.69 1.55
C VAL A 75 -2.14 -3.51 0.83
N LEU A 76 -2.94 -2.75 1.56
CA LEU A 76 -3.65 -1.59 1.03
C LEU A 76 -2.97 -0.33 1.56
N PHE A 77 -2.04 0.22 0.79
CA PHE A 77 -1.29 1.41 1.19
C PHE A 77 -2.14 2.66 1.06
N PHE A 78 -2.09 3.50 2.08
CA PHE A 78 -2.75 4.81 2.04
C PHE A 78 -2.01 5.72 1.08
N SER A 79 -2.70 6.22 0.06
CA SER A 79 -2.10 7.18 -0.84
C SER A 79 -1.91 8.52 -0.14
N CYS A 80 -1.01 9.34 -0.67
CA CYS A 80 -0.78 10.68 -0.16
C CYS A 80 -2.09 11.48 -0.25
N ASN A 81 -2.42 12.21 0.82
CA ASN A 81 -3.67 12.95 0.97
C ASN A 81 -4.93 12.09 1.14
N PHE A 82 -4.77 10.78 1.34
CA PHE A 82 -5.90 9.91 1.63
C PHE A 82 -6.39 10.14 3.06
N ASN A 83 -7.69 10.30 3.22
CA ASN A 83 -8.28 10.42 4.56
C ASN A 83 -8.44 9.03 5.17
N LYS A 84 -7.51 8.68 6.05
CA LYS A 84 -7.45 7.38 6.71
C LYS A 84 -8.75 7.04 7.46
N SER A 85 -9.48 8.04 7.96
CA SER A 85 -10.71 7.80 8.70
C SER A 85 -11.77 7.09 7.85
N SER A 86 -11.76 7.27 6.54
CA SER A 86 -12.72 6.61 5.64
C SER A 86 -12.66 5.10 5.74
N ILE A 87 -11.45 4.53 5.68
CA ILE A 87 -11.29 3.08 5.75
C ILE A 87 -11.41 2.57 7.19
N LEU A 88 -11.00 3.36 8.18
CA LEU A 88 -11.15 2.98 9.59
C LEU A 88 -12.62 2.90 9.98
N ASP A 89 -13.43 3.88 9.58
CA ASP A 89 -14.87 3.86 9.81
C ASP A 89 -15.52 2.66 9.12
N PHE A 90 -15.09 2.37 7.90
CA PHE A 90 -15.59 1.20 7.17
C PHE A 90 -15.29 -0.09 7.94
N ILE A 91 -14.05 -0.27 8.39
CA ILE A 91 -13.63 -1.47 9.12
C ILE A 91 -14.41 -1.64 10.42
N ASP A 92 -14.65 -0.54 11.14
CA ASP A 92 -15.37 -0.56 12.42
C ASP A 92 -16.87 -0.91 12.27
N ASN A 93 -17.43 -0.73 11.10
CA ASN A 93 -18.87 -0.87 10.87
C ASN A 93 -19.28 -2.08 10.02
N VAL A 94 -18.33 -2.95 9.66
CA VAL A 94 -18.62 -4.14 8.85
C VAL A 94 -18.33 -5.41 9.62
N THR A 95 -18.99 -6.49 9.20
CA THR A 95 -18.72 -7.83 9.72
C THR A 95 -17.84 -8.56 8.72
N PHE A 96 -16.74 -9.15 9.20
CA PHE A 96 -15.82 -9.88 8.34
C PHE A 96 -16.30 -11.33 8.15
N TYR A 97 -16.01 -11.87 6.98
CA TYR A 97 -16.38 -13.25 6.64
C TYR A 97 -15.14 -13.99 6.16
N ASN A 98 -14.66 -14.92 6.99
CA ASN A 98 -13.50 -15.79 6.70
C ASN A 98 -12.28 -15.01 6.21
N GLU A 99 -11.99 -13.92 6.91
CA GLU A 99 -10.90 -13.00 6.59
C GLU A 99 -10.37 -12.37 7.87
N VAL A 100 -9.19 -11.79 7.79
CA VAL A 100 -8.54 -11.13 8.92
C VAL A 100 -7.93 -9.82 8.46
N VAL A 101 -7.96 -8.81 9.34
CA VAL A 101 -7.51 -7.45 9.01
C VAL A 101 -6.62 -6.94 10.13
N TYR A 102 -5.52 -6.30 9.74
CA TYR A 102 -4.65 -5.56 10.65
C TYR A 102 -4.46 -4.15 10.11
N VAL A 103 -4.72 -3.15 10.94
CA VAL A 103 -4.56 -1.74 10.57
C VAL A 103 -3.20 -1.27 11.05
N GLY A 104 -2.30 -0.97 10.09
CA GLY A 104 -1.00 -0.42 10.37
C GLY A 104 -0.97 1.11 10.23
N ARG A 105 0.22 1.69 10.31
CA ARG A 105 0.38 3.15 10.19
C ARG A 105 0.24 3.63 8.75
N ASN A 106 0.78 2.88 7.81
CA ASN A 106 0.84 3.28 6.40
C ASN A 106 -0.06 2.46 5.50
N ALA A 107 -0.65 1.40 6.03
CA ALA A 107 -1.42 0.46 5.22
C ALA A 107 -2.36 -0.37 6.08
N VAL A 108 -3.33 -0.98 5.42
CA VAL A 108 -4.17 -2.03 6.02
C VAL A 108 -3.75 -3.35 5.39
N PHE A 109 -3.55 -4.37 6.23
CA PHE A 109 -3.17 -5.71 5.80
C PHE A 109 -4.38 -6.60 5.88
N TRP A 110 -4.70 -7.28 4.78
CA TRP A 110 -5.95 -8.04 4.65
C TRP A 110 -5.66 -9.44 4.17
N GLY A 111 -6.04 -10.45 4.97
CA GLY A 111 -5.86 -11.86 4.65
C GLY A 111 -7.19 -12.56 4.41
N LYS A 112 -7.23 -13.44 3.41
CA LYS A 112 -8.40 -14.25 3.07
C LYS A 112 -7.98 -15.71 3.18
N TYR A 113 -8.77 -16.49 3.94
CA TYR A 113 -8.38 -17.85 4.31
C TYR A 113 -8.66 -18.90 3.23
N ASP A 114 -9.75 -18.76 2.47
CA ASP A 114 -10.22 -19.81 1.57
C ASP A 114 -10.62 -19.22 0.23
N GLU A 115 -10.08 -19.78 -0.85
CA GLU A 115 -10.38 -19.31 -2.19
C GLU A 115 -11.84 -19.53 -2.57
N SER A 116 -12.44 -20.65 -2.16
CA SER A 116 -13.85 -20.94 -2.43
C SER A 116 -14.78 -19.93 -1.74
N GLU A 117 -14.32 -19.29 -0.68
CA GLU A 117 -15.08 -18.30 0.08
C GLU A 117 -14.72 -16.85 -0.26
N TYR A 118 -13.76 -16.65 -1.17
CA TYR A 118 -13.23 -15.30 -1.47
C TYR A 118 -14.34 -14.34 -1.89
N LEU A 119 -15.26 -14.79 -2.73
CA LEU A 119 -16.35 -13.94 -3.23
C LEU A 119 -17.33 -13.53 -2.14
N LYS A 120 -17.34 -14.25 -1.01
CA LYS A 120 -18.20 -13.94 0.14
C LYS A 120 -17.54 -13.00 1.14
N THR A 121 -16.24 -12.73 1.02
CA THR A 121 -15.52 -11.87 1.97
C THR A 121 -16.03 -10.44 1.90
N THR A 122 -15.90 -9.73 3.00
CA THR A 122 -16.22 -8.31 3.07
C THR A 122 -15.34 -7.51 2.11
N TYR A 123 -14.08 -7.94 1.92
CA TYR A 123 -13.19 -7.34 0.93
C TYR A 123 -13.84 -7.33 -0.46
N HIS A 124 -14.27 -8.47 -0.95
CA HIS A 124 -14.85 -8.58 -2.29
C HIS A 124 -16.24 -7.96 -2.39
N LYS A 125 -17.10 -8.19 -1.38
CA LYS A 125 -18.49 -7.73 -1.44
C LYS A 125 -18.69 -6.25 -1.17
N LYS A 126 -17.89 -5.68 -0.27
CA LYS A 126 -18.12 -4.34 0.24
C LYS A 126 -16.97 -3.37 0.02
N LEU A 127 -15.74 -3.79 0.34
CA LEU A 127 -14.58 -2.90 0.27
C LEU A 127 -14.34 -2.37 -1.14
N ILE A 128 -14.32 -3.25 -2.13
CA ILE A 128 -14.00 -2.86 -3.51
C ILE A 128 -15.07 -1.94 -4.12
N LYS A 129 -16.25 -1.87 -3.51
CA LYS A 129 -17.35 -1.01 -3.95
C LYS A 129 -17.32 0.37 -3.32
N GLN A 130 -16.43 0.61 -2.36
CA GLN A 130 -16.32 1.91 -1.71
C GLN A 130 -15.62 2.92 -2.63
N ASP A 131 -16.07 4.16 -2.60
CA ASP A 131 -15.47 5.22 -3.41
C ASP A 131 -13.98 5.40 -3.10
N PHE A 132 -13.59 5.26 -1.82
CA PHE A 132 -12.20 5.43 -1.42
C PHE A 132 -11.28 4.32 -1.90
N TYR A 133 -11.82 3.17 -2.34
CA TYR A 133 -11.01 2.03 -2.80
C TYR A 133 -10.08 2.42 -3.94
N LYS A 134 -10.53 3.30 -4.82
CA LYS A 134 -9.74 3.78 -5.94
C LYS A 134 -8.58 4.69 -5.53
N LYS A 135 -8.60 5.15 -4.28
CA LYS A 135 -7.58 6.06 -3.74
C LYS A 135 -6.51 5.36 -2.91
N ILE A 136 -6.56 4.04 -2.83
CA ILE A 136 -5.54 3.25 -2.14
C ILE A 136 -4.69 2.50 -3.18
N THR A 137 -3.47 2.18 -2.79
CA THR A 137 -2.53 1.44 -3.64
C THR A 137 -2.39 0.03 -3.08
N ILE A 138 -2.65 -1.00 -3.89
CA ILE A 138 -2.71 -2.37 -3.42
C ILE A 138 -1.53 -3.17 -3.96
N ARG A 139 -0.90 -3.96 -3.07
CA ARG A 139 0.13 -4.93 -3.43
C ARG A 139 -0.17 -6.25 -2.73
N ASN A 140 0.17 -7.37 -3.37
CA ASN A 140 0.05 -8.66 -2.71
C ASN A 140 1.20 -8.89 -1.73
N SER A 141 1.07 -9.91 -0.88
CA SER A 141 2.07 -10.20 0.14
C SER A 141 3.44 -10.52 -0.43
N ASN A 142 3.50 -11.20 -1.56
CA ASN A 142 4.78 -11.54 -2.18
C ASN A 142 5.55 -10.29 -2.61
N THR A 143 4.85 -9.32 -3.19
CA THR A 143 5.44 -8.04 -3.56
C THR A 143 5.87 -7.27 -2.33
N PHE A 144 5.04 -7.24 -1.28
CA PHE A 144 5.38 -6.57 -0.03
C PHE A 144 6.67 -7.13 0.57
N GLU A 145 6.78 -8.45 0.67
CA GLU A 145 7.97 -9.09 1.24
C GLU A 145 9.20 -8.87 0.38
N LYS A 146 9.05 -8.90 -0.94
CA LYS A 146 10.17 -8.67 -1.85
C LYS A 146 10.68 -7.23 -1.76
N ILE A 147 9.79 -6.25 -1.65
CA ILE A 147 10.18 -4.85 -1.45
C ILE A 147 10.94 -4.70 -0.13
N ALA A 148 10.45 -5.33 0.95
CA ALA A 148 11.14 -5.30 2.24
C ALA A 148 12.55 -5.86 2.12
N LYS A 149 12.72 -6.97 1.42
CA LYS A 149 14.03 -7.60 1.20
C LYS A 149 14.97 -6.68 0.44
N ILE A 150 14.48 -6.02 -0.61
CA ILE A 150 15.26 -5.06 -1.38
C ILE A 150 15.72 -3.91 -0.47
N LEU A 151 14.85 -3.40 0.38
CA LEU A 151 15.18 -2.32 1.31
C LEU A 151 16.21 -2.75 2.35
N GLU A 152 16.12 -3.99 2.84
CA GLU A 152 17.07 -4.53 3.82
C GLU A 152 18.48 -4.69 3.24
N GLU A 153 18.60 -4.95 1.93
CA GLU A 153 19.86 -5.17 1.25
C GLU A 153 20.57 -3.88 0.81
N ASN A 154 19.92 -2.74 0.94
CA ASN A 154 20.48 -1.45 0.47
C ASN A 154 20.74 -0.43 1.58
#